data_c1e51283ea0e39725dbcadf58500c3a5
#
_entry.id   c1e51283ea0e39725dbcadf58500c3a5
#
_cell.length_a   1.000
_cell.length_b   1.000
_cell.length_c   1.000
_cell.angle_alpha   90.00
_cell.angle_beta   90.00
_cell.angle_gamma   90.00
#
_symmetry.space_group_name_H-M   'P 1'
#
loop_
_entity.id
_entity.type
_entity.pdbx_description
1 polymer ?
#
loop_
_entity_poly.entity_id
_entity_poly.type
_entity_poly.pdbx_seq_one_letter_code
_entity_poly.pdbx_strand_id
1 'polypeptide(L)'
;ERKLIFMKKLFLSLLASVTLSSAFAEGYQVNVLSTKQTGMGHVGTGMKLGAESMHFNPAGLVYLNGHMDMSVGISGIFSNARYKNGDYSAKTDNSVGTPVYAYVGYRIYDNLAAGISLTTPYGNSLKWPQAWKGAHLIQDITLKSYIIQPTLSYKILDNLSVGVGLQIAMGNVNLSRALLPVGALVPILGADYQDVVPVSATLDGKSKVKLGYHIGVMYDVCDKVTLGLSYRSRVRMKVKEGTAE
;
A
#
# COMPACT_ATOMS: atom_id res chain seq x y z
N GLU A 1 38.64 0.40 -24.26
CA GLU A 1 38.17 -0.83 -23.64
C GLU A 1 38.18 -0.82 -22.10
N ARG A 2 39.30 -0.43 -21.44
CA ARG A 2 39.40 -0.39 -19.96
C ARG A 2 38.35 0.52 -19.30
N LYS A 3 38.00 1.67 -19.87
CA LYS A 3 36.95 2.57 -19.36
C LYS A 3 35.56 1.95 -19.45
N LEU A 4 35.28 1.22 -20.53
CA LEU A 4 34.00 0.54 -20.73
C LEU A 4 33.82 -0.63 -19.75
N ILE A 5 34.87 -1.39 -19.48
CA ILE A 5 34.86 -2.48 -18.49
C ILE A 5 34.70 -1.93 -17.07
N PHE A 6 35.35 -0.82 -16.74
CA PHE A 6 35.20 -0.15 -15.44
C PHE A 6 33.77 0.37 -15.23
N MET A 7 33.17 1.01 -16.25
CA MET A 7 31.76 1.46 -16.19
C MET A 7 30.77 0.30 -16.03
N LYS A 8 30.98 -0.83 -16.73
CA LYS A 8 30.18 -2.03 -16.57
C LYS A 8 30.27 -2.59 -15.16
N LYS A 9 31.45 -2.68 -14.58
CA LYS A 9 31.68 -3.15 -13.20
C LYS A 9 31.07 -2.20 -12.18
N LEU A 10 31.19 -0.89 -12.38
CA LEU A 10 30.58 0.13 -11.51
C LEU A 10 29.06 0.05 -11.56
N PHE A 11 28.48 -0.13 -12.76
CA PHE A 11 27.04 -0.28 -12.95
C PHE A 11 26.51 -1.58 -12.30
N LEU A 12 27.25 -2.69 -12.45
CA LEU A 12 26.90 -3.98 -11.83
C LEU A 12 26.99 -3.92 -10.29
N SER A 13 28.02 -3.26 -9.75
CA SER A 13 28.16 -3.10 -8.29
C SER A 13 27.10 -2.17 -7.71
N LEU A 14 26.71 -1.12 -8.44
CA LEU A 14 25.60 -0.24 -8.06
C LEU A 14 24.26 -1.00 -8.07
N LEU A 15 24.03 -1.82 -9.10
CA LEU A 15 22.84 -2.67 -9.20
C LEU A 15 22.78 -3.70 -8.06
N ALA A 16 23.91 -4.33 -7.73
CA ALA A 16 24.01 -5.30 -6.64
C ALA A 16 23.81 -4.65 -5.26
N SER A 17 24.28 -3.43 -5.04
CA SER A 17 24.07 -2.72 -3.77
C SER A 17 22.60 -2.28 -3.56
N VAL A 18 21.88 -1.98 -4.63
CA VAL A 18 20.44 -1.64 -4.57
C VAL A 18 19.60 -2.88 -4.23
N THR A 19 19.98 -4.07 -4.68
CA THR A 19 19.23 -5.31 -4.39
C THR A 19 19.42 -5.83 -2.96
N LEU A 20 20.52 -5.49 -2.29
CA LEU A 20 20.80 -5.89 -0.91
C LEU A 20 20.02 -5.08 0.14
N SER A 21 19.53 -3.89 -0.20
CA SER A 21 18.79 -3.04 0.73
C SER A 21 17.27 -3.34 0.81
N SER A 22 16.75 -4.24 -0.03
CA SER A 22 15.31 -4.50 -0.17
C SER A 22 14.81 -5.76 0.55
N ALA A 23 15.64 -6.40 1.39
CA ALA A 23 15.29 -7.66 2.06
C ALA A 23 14.39 -7.48 3.31
N PHE A 24 13.99 -6.26 3.66
CA PHE A 24 13.04 -6.00 4.75
C PHE A 24 11.64 -5.75 4.16
N ALA A 25 10.97 -6.81 3.76
CA ALA A 25 9.59 -6.76 3.33
C ALA A 25 8.68 -6.78 4.57
N GLU A 26 8.46 -5.63 5.16
CA GLU A 26 7.41 -5.45 6.16
C GLU A 26 6.27 -4.63 5.53
N GLY A 27 5.07 -5.18 5.53
CA GLY A 27 3.89 -4.40 5.27
C GLY A 27 2.82 -5.05 4.41
N TYR A 28 1.63 -4.55 4.56
CA TYR A 28 0.43 -4.94 3.85
C TYR A 28 0.12 -3.94 2.73
N GLN A 29 1.09 -3.69 1.86
CA GLN A 29 0.87 -2.83 0.71
C GLN A 29 0.00 -3.55 -0.32
N VAL A 30 -1.04 -2.88 -0.77
CA VAL A 30 -1.96 -3.37 -1.79
C VAL A 30 -1.54 -2.80 -3.15
N ASN A 31 -0.91 -3.63 -3.98
CA ASN A 31 -0.34 -3.23 -5.26
C ASN A 31 -1.35 -3.33 -6.43
N VAL A 32 -2.54 -2.73 -6.25
CA VAL A 32 -3.62 -2.68 -7.27
C VAL A 32 -4.11 -1.25 -7.49
N LEU A 33 -3.20 -0.28 -7.42
CA LEU A 33 -3.49 1.16 -7.52
C LEU A 33 -3.40 1.70 -8.95
N SER A 34 -3.30 0.84 -9.93
CA SER A 34 -3.42 1.08 -11.36
C SER A 34 -3.63 -0.26 -12.07
N THR A 35 -4.66 -0.38 -12.86
CA THR A 35 -4.92 -1.61 -13.62
C THR A 35 -3.81 -1.91 -14.63
N LYS A 36 -3.31 -0.88 -15.32
CA LYS A 36 -2.19 -1.00 -16.26
C LYS A 36 -0.93 -1.51 -15.57
N GLN A 37 -0.57 -0.90 -14.44
CA GLN A 37 0.66 -1.25 -13.72
C GLN A 37 0.54 -2.58 -12.99
N THR A 38 -0.65 -2.96 -12.54
CA THR A 38 -0.89 -4.30 -11.99
C THR A 38 -0.58 -5.38 -13.02
N GLY A 39 -1.01 -5.21 -14.27
CA GLY A 39 -0.67 -6.12 -15.37
C GLY A 39 0.81 -6.11 -15.78
N MET A 40 1.56 -5.07 -15.42
CA MET A 40 3.00 -4.90 -15.71
C MET A 40 3.90 -5.18 -14.49
N GLY A 41 3.40 -5.86 -13.45
CA GLY A 41 4.16 -6.13 -12.23
C GLY A 41 4.37 -4.90 -11.35
N HIS A 42 3.51 -3.90 -11.44
CA HIS A 42 3.52 -2.66 -10.64
C HIS A 42 4.76 -1.77 -10.85
N VAL A 43 5.35 -1.83 -12.05
CA VAL A 43 6.50 -1.00 -12.46
C VAL A 43 6.00 0.39 -12.87
N GLY A 44 6.65 1.47 -12.43
CA GLY A 44 6.18 2.81 -12.78
C GLY A 44 7.15 3.97 -12.53
N THR A 45 8.19 3.76 -11.71
CA THR A 45 9.09 4.85 -11.27
C THR A 45 9.79 5.59 -12.41
N GLY A 46 10.16 4.88 -13.49
CA GLY A 46 10.79 5.45 -14.68
C GLY A 46 9.82 5.61 -15.86
N MET A 47 8.51 5.51 -15.65
CA MET A 47 7.52 5.52 -16.73
C MET A 47 6.64 6.78 -16.70
N LYS A 48 6.30 7.30 -17.89
CA LYS A 48 5.37 8.42 -18.08
C LYS A 48 3.94 7.85 -18.12
N LEU A 49 3.23 7.86 -16.99
CA LEU A 49 1.95 7.16 -16.80
C LEU A 49 0.73 8.08 -16.81
N GLY A 50 0.89 9.33 -17.29
CA GLY A 50 -0.18 10.32 -17.20
C GLY A 50 -0.49 10.66 -15.74
N ALA A 51 -1.76 10.75 -15.37
CA ALA A 51 -2.19 11.08 -14.01
C ALA A 51 -1.75 10.04 -12.97
N GLU A 52 -1.63 8.77 -13.34
CA GLU A 52 -1.17 7.69 -12.45
C GLU A 52 0.29 7.87 -11.98
N SER A 53 1.09 8.69 -12.69
CA SER A 53 2.45 9.05 -12.26
C SER A 53 2.49 9.62 -10.85
N MET A 54 1.43 10.29 -10.39
CA MET A 54 1.34 10.81 -9.02
C MET A 54 1.61 9.75 -7.95
N HIS A 55 1.24 8.48 -8.22
CA HIS A 55 1.51 7.39 -7.29
C HIS A 55 2.92 6.82 -7.44
N PHE A 56 3.44 6.68 -8.66
CA PHE A 56 4.71 5.98 -8.91
C PHE A 56 5.92 6.90 -8.85
N ASN A 57 5.83 8.05 -9.53
CA ASN A 57 6.85 9.10 -9.55
C ASN A 57 6.19 10.43 -9.92
N PRO A 58 6.03 11.36 -8.97
CA PRO A 58 5.35 12.62 -9.21
C PRO A 58 5.96 13.46 -10.33
N ALA A 59 7.25 13.28 -10.63
CA ALA A 59 7.90 13.96 -11.76
C ALA A 59 7.32 13.57 -13.13
N GLY A 60 6.67 12.42 -13.25
CA GLY A 60 6.06 11.95 -14.48
C GLY A 60 4.76 12.69 -14.85
N LEU A 61 4.14 13.38 -13.90
CA LEU A 61 2.85 14.06 -14.14
C LEU A 61 2.93 15.15 -15.19
N VAL A 62 4.05 15.85 -15.35
CA VAL A 62 4.19 16.91 -16.35
C VAL A 62 4.15 16.39 -17.80
N TYR A 63 4.32 15.09 -18.01
CA TYR A 63 4.27 14.46 -19.33
C TYR A 63 2.87 13.95 -19.72
N LEU A 64 1.82 14.67 -19.35
CA LEU A 64 0.45 14.37 -19.81
C LEU A 64 0.35 14.51 -21.34
N ASN A 65 -0.33 13.55 -21.99
CA ASN A 65 -0.54 13.59 -23.45
C ASN A 65 -1.52 14.68 -23.90
N GLY A 66 -2.34 15.19 -22.99
CA GLY A 66 -3.32 16.25 -23.23
C GLY A 66 -3.30 17.29 -22.11
N HIS A 67 -4.26 18.20 -22.10
CA HIS A 67 -4.42 19.18 -21.01
C HIS A 67 -4.89 18.52 -19.70
N MET A 68 -5.65 17.44 -19.80
CA MET A 68 -6.19 16.72 -18.64
C MET A 68 -6.11 15.23 -18.87
N ASP A 69 -5.79 14.50 -17.79
CA ASP A 69 -5.84 13.05 -17.75
C ASP A 69 -6.50 12.59 -16.46
N MET A 70 -7.31 11.54 -16.55
CA MET A 70 -8.04 10.97 -15.43
C MET A 70 -7.93 9.44 -15.47
N SER A 71 -7.73 8.86 -14.32
CA SER A 71 -7.78 7.41 -14.15
C SER A 71 -8.51 7.06 -12.85
N VAL A 72 -9.47 6.16 -12.92
CA VAL A 72 -10.23 5.68 -11.77
C VAL A 72 -10.38 4.16 -11.87
N GLY A 73 -10.30 3.47 -10.75
CA GLY A 73 -10.53 2.05 -10.72
C GLY A 73 -10.83 1.52 -9.34
N ILE A 74 -11.40 0.32 -9.35
CA ILE A 74 -11.69 -0.51 -8.18
C ILE A 74 -11.21 -1.92 -8.47
N SER A 75 -10.64 -2.58 -7.47
CA SER A 75 -10.22 -3.98 -7.58
C SER A 75 -10.94 -4.83 -6.53
N GLY A 76 -11.15 -6.12 -6.83
CA GLY A 76 -11.67 -7.10 -5.87
C GLY A 76 -10.55 -8.02 -5.39
N ILE A 77 -10.28 -8.06 -4.09
CA ILE A 77 -9.29 -8.97 -3.51
C ILE A 77 -10.03 -10.04 -2.72
N PHE A 78 -9.92 -11.28 -3.18
CA PHE A 78 -10.46 -12.47 -2.54
C PHE A 78 -9.33 -13.16 -1.78
N SER A 79 -9.27 -12.99 -0.47
CA SER A 79 -8.26 -13.61 0.37
C SER A 79 -8.85 -14.76 1.17
N ASN A 80 -8.12 -15.87 1.24
CA ASN A 80 -8.49 -17.03 2.06
C ASN A 80 -7.27 -17.53 2.80
N ALA A 81 -7.39 -17.72 4.11
CA ALA A 81 -6.40 -18.38 4.92
C ALA A 81 -6.98 -19.65 5.54
N ARG A 82 -6.18 -20.68 5.66
CA ARG A 82 -6.53 -21.91 6.34
C ARG A 82 -5.48 -22.25 7.38
N TYR A 83 -5.93 -22.52 8.58
CA TYR A 83 -5.11 -23.08 9.65
C TYR A 83 -5.38 -24.57 9.76
N LYS A 84 -4.32 -25.38 9.88
CA LYS A 84 -4.43 -26.82 10.11
C LYS A 84 -3.45 -27.25 11.20
N ASN A 85 -3.95 -28.04 12.15
CA ASN A 85 -3.14 -28.65 13.19
C ASN A 85 -3.73 -30.04 13.55
N GLY A 86 -3.04 -31.10 13.12
CA GLY A 86 -3.56 -32.46 13.14
C GLY A 86 -4.86 -32.57 12.35
N ASP A 87 -5.90 -33.08 12.97
CA ASP A 87 -7.24 -33.23 12.39
C ASP A 87 -8.07 -31.93 12.44
N TYR A 88 -7.65 -30.94 13.23
CA TYR A 88 -8.35 -29.66 13.31
C TYR A 88 -8.00 -28.77 12.13
N SER A 89 -9.04 -28.18 11.53
CA SER A 89 -8.89 -27.21 10.44
C SER A 89 -9.88 -26.07 10.64
N ALA A 90 -9.40 -24.83 10.47
CA ALA A 90 -10.23 -23.64 10.41
C ALA A 90 -9.91 -22.85 9.13
N LYS A 91 -10.93 -22.21 8.57
CA LYS A 91 -10.80 -21.37 7.36
C LYS A 91 -11.37 -19.99 7.67
N THR A 92 -10.74 -18.95 7.12
CA THR A 92 -11.26 -17.59 7.23
C THR A 92 -12.49 -17.39 6.36
N ASP A 93 -13.39 -16.51 6.82
CA ASP A 93 -14.56 -16.01 6.10
C ASP A 93 -14.37 -14.51 5.88
N ASN A 94 -13.44 -14.18 4.98
CA ASN A 94 -13.06 -12.80 4.72
C ASN A 94 -14.04 -12.14 3.75
N SER A 95 -14.40 -10.91 4.05
CA SER A 95 -15.08 -10.05 3.06
C SER A 95 -14.14 -9.71 1.90
N VAL A 96 -14.72 -9.45 0.73
CA VAL A 96 -13.96 -9.01 -0.45
C VAL A 96 -13.32 -7.65 -0.15
N GLY A 97 -12.00 -7.58 -0.26
CA GLY A 97 -11.28 -6.33 -0.20
C GLY A 97 -11.52 -5.51 -1.47
N THR A 98 -11.89 -4.24 -1.33
CA THR A 98 -12.22 -3.36 -2.46
C THR A 98 -11.32 -2.12 -2.47
N PRO A 99 -10.01 -2.26 -2.77
CA PRO A 99 -9.14 -1.10 -2.92
C PRO A 99 -9.59 -0.26 -4.12
N VAL A 100 -9.51 1.06 -3.94
CA VAL A 100 -9.89 2.04 -4.96
C VAL A 100 -8.72 2.99 -5.25
N TYR A 101 -8.71 3.52 -6.46
CA TYR A 101 -7.84 4.61 -6.83
C TYR A 101 -8.57 5.61 -7.74
N ALA A 102 -8.20 6.87 -7.63
CA ALA A 102 -8.62 7.93 -8.52
C ALA A 102 -7.48 8.94 -8.68
N TYR A 103 -7.19 9.31 -9.90
CA TYR A 103 -6.16 10.25 -10.28
C TYR A 103 -6.77 11.28 -11.24
N VAL A 104 -6.48 12.56 -11.00
CA VAL A 104 -6.82 13.64 -11.91
C VAL A 104 -5.60 14.53 -12.04
N GLY A 105 -5.07 14.64 -13.26
CA GLY A 105 -3.93 15.49 -13.60
C GLY A 105 -4.33 16.54 -14.60
N TYR A 106 -3.81 17.74 -14.45
CA TYR A 106 -4.05 18.87 -15.34
C TYR A 106 -2.73 19.57 -15.69
N ARG A 107 -2.51 19.81 -16.97
CA ARG A 107 -1.38 20.58 -17.47
C ARG A 107 -1.74 22.07 -17.43
N ILE A 108 -1.07 22.80 -16.54
CA ILE A 108 -1.27 24.24 -16.37
C ILE A 108 -0.51 25.01 -17.47
N TYR A 109 0.75 24.62 -17.69
CA TYR A 109 1.63 25.12 -18.74
C TYR A 109 2.40 23.94 -19.36
N ASP A 110 3.11 24.13 -20.44
CA ASP A 110 3.88 23.06 -21.11
C ASP A 110 4.96 22.45 -20.20
N ASN A 111 5.40 23.20 -19.21
CA ASN A 111 6.41 22.79 -18.24
C ASN A 111 5.86 22.61 -16.82
N LEU A 112 4.55 22.80 -16.58
CA LEU A 112 3.96 22.70 -15.24
C LEU A 112 2.64 21.94 -15.28
N ALA A 113 2.53 20.91 -14.45
CA ALA A 113 1.31 20.17 -14.23
C ALA A 113 1.01 20.04 -12.74
N ALA A 114 -0.28 20.05 -12.41
CA ALA A 114 -0.78 19.77 -11.07
C ALA A 114 -1.81 18.64 -11.11
N GLY A 115 -2.03 18.00 -9.99
CA GLY A 115 -3.04 16.95 -9.89
C GLY A 115 -3.38 16.60 -8.47
N ILE A 116 -4.40 15.77 -8.33
CA ILE A 116 -4.83 15.20 -7.07
C ILE A 116 -5.11 13.72 -7.24
N SER A 117 -4.71 12.92 -6.26
CA SER A 117 -5.03 11.50 -6.23
C SER A 117 -5.68 11.10 -4.93
N LEU A 118 -6.56 10.09 -5.01
CA LEU A 118 -7.10 9.34 -3.88
C LEU A 118 -6.70 7.88 -4.07
N THR A 119 -6.05 7.29 -3.08
CA THR A 119 -5.61 5.90 -3.13
C THR A 119 -5.81 5.19 -1.81
N THR A 120 -5.94 3.86 -1.85
CA THR A 120 -6.03 2.98 -0.68
C THR A 120 -4.86 1.98 -0.68
N PRO A 121 -3.62 2.47 -0.44
CA PRO A 121 -2.42 1.67 -0.66
C PRO A 121 -2.17 0.60 0.41
N TYR A 122 -2.80 0.70 1.58
CA TYR A 122 -2.64 -0.26 2.66
C TYR A 122 -3.99 -0.73 3.15
N GLY A 123 -4.13 -2.05 3.25
CA GLY A 123 -5.34 -2.66 3.74
C GLY A 123 -5.11 -4.13 4.07
N ASN A 124 -5.81 -4.62 5.08
CA ASN A 124 -5.88 -6.03 5.42
C ASN A 124 -7.26 -6.33 5.98
N SER A 125 -7.81 -7.49 5.67
CA SER A 125 -9.01 -8.01 6.28
C SER A 125 -8.82 -9.50 6.49
N LEU A 126 -8.95 -9.93 7.75
CA LEU A 126 -8.86 -11.33 8.12
C LEU A 126 -9.92 -11.60 9.18
N LYS A 127 -10.86 -12.51 8.87
CA LYS A 127 -11.93 -12.90 9.76
C LYS A 127 -11.95 -14.41 9.94
N TRP A 128 -11.73 -14.85 11.16
CA TRP A 128 -11.81 -16.24 11.56
C TRP A 128 -13.19 -16.55 12.17
N PRO A 129 -13.64 -17.82 12.19
CA PRO A 129 -14.80 -18.22 12.99
C PRO A 129 -14.62 -17.84 14.46
N GLN A 130 -15.69 -17.44 15.13
CA GLN A 130 -15.59 -16.94 16.52
C GLN A 130 -14.92 -17.93 17.47
N ALA A 131 -15.26 -19.21 17.36
CA ALA A 131 -14.77 -20.29 18.23
C ALA A 131 -13.56 -21.08 17.63
N TRP A 132 -12.77 -20.48 16.73
CA TRP A 132 -11.59 -21.18 16.26
C TRP A 132 -10.51 -21.25 17.35
N LYS A 133 -9.68 -22.30 17.36
CA LYS A 133 -8.70 -22.57 18.43
C LYS A 133 -7.72 -21.43 18.71
N GLY A 134 -7.46 -20.56 17.73
CA GLY A 134 -6.61 -19.37 17.85
C GLY A 134 -7.36 -18.07 18.14
N ALA A 135 -8.64 -18.12 18.56
CA ALA A 135 -9.46 -16.92 18.79
C ALA A 135 -8.83 -15.94 19.81
N HIS A 136 -8.06 -16.45 20.76
CA HIS A 136 -7.32 -15.65 21.75
C HIS A 136 -6.14 -14.86 21.14
N LEU A 137 -5.69 -15.24 19.95
CA LEU A 137 -4.68 -14.49 19.19
C LEU A 137 -5.35 -13.45 18.32
N ILE A 138 -6.38 -13.87 17.54
CA ILE A 138 -7.10 -13.01 16.62
C ILE A 138 -8.43 -13.67 16.21
N GLN A 139 -9.50 -12.88 16.16
CA GLN A 139 -10.78 -13.29 15.56
C GLN A 139 -11.06 -12.49 14.30
N ASP A 140 -10.93 -11.18 14.37
CA ASP A 140 -11.11 -10.26 13.24
C ASP A 140 -10.02 -9.18 13.27
N ILE A 141 -9.49 -8.86 12.12
CA ILE A 141 -8.69 -7.66 11.91
C ILE A 141 -9.08 -7.02 10.59
N THR A 142 -9.42 -5.76 10.63
CA THR A 142 -9.65 -4.94 9.44
C THR A 142 -8.81 -3.67 9.55
N LEU A 143 -7.92 -3.49 8.58
CA LEU A 143 -7.13 -2.29 8.41
C LEU A 143 -7.49 -1.65 7.08
N LYS A 144 -7.82 -0.35 7.07
CA LYS A 144 -8.06 0.43 5.86
C LYS A 144 -7.29 1.73 5.93
N SER A 145 -6.63 2.11 4.85
CA SER A 145 -5.96 3.40 4.74
C SER A 145 -6.41 4.15 3.49
N TYR A 146 -6.48 5.45 3.61
CA TYR A 146 -6.80 6.38 2.52
C TYR A 146 -5.71 7.43 2.46
N ILE A 147 -5.21 7.69 1.26
CA ILE A 147 -4.23 8.75 1.03
C ILE A 147 -4.79 9.67 -0.06
N ILE A 148 -4.93 10.95 0.29
CA ILE A 148 -5.17 12.02 -0.67
C ILE A 148 -3.82 12.70 -0.91
N GLN A 149 -3.43 12.87 -2.18
CA GLN A 149 -2.15 13.45 -2.54
C GLN A 149 -2.31 14.51 -3.62
N PRO A 150 -2.42 15.81 -3.27
CA PRO A 150 -2.13 16.88 -4.20
C PRO A 150 -0.67 16.80 -4.63
N THR A 151 -0.43 17.02 -5.92
CA THR A 151 0.87 16.82 -6.58
C THR A 151 1.14 17.99 -7.54
N LEU A 152 2.39 18.44 -7.55
CA LEU A 152 2.91 19.40 -8.52
C LEU A 152 4.12 18.79 -9.22
N SER A 153 4.20 18.97 -10.53
CA SER A 153 5.30 18.47 -11.37
C SER A 153 5.78 19.56 -12.30
N TYR A 154 7.10 19.72 -12.38
CA TYR A 154 7.73 20.76 -13.17
C TYR A 154 8.84 20.20 -14.04
N LYS A 155 8.82 20.55 -15.32
CA LYS A 155 9.87 20.25 -16.29
C LYS A 155 10.93 21.34 -16.23
N ILE A 156 12.11 21.02 -15.69
CA ILE A 156 13.23 21.95 -15.55
C ILE A 156 13.95 22.12 -16.90
N LEU A 157 14.15 21.01 -17.60
CA LEU A 157 14.69 20.91 -18.95
C LEU A 157 13.78 20.00 -19.77
N ASP A 158 13.93 19.99 -21.08
CA ASP A 158 13.11 19.13 -21.95
C ASP A 158 13.27 17.65 -21.59
N ASN A 159 14.40 17.26 -21.03
CA ASN A 159 14.72 15.89 -20.62
C ASN A 159 14.80 15.71 -19.11
N LEU A 160 14.50 16.72 -18.28
CA LEU A 160 14.56 16.64 -16.81
C LEU A 160 13.33 17.21 -16.16
N SER A 161 12.66 16.42 -15.36
CA SER A 161 11.51 16.85 -14.56
C SER A 161 11.66 16.47 -13.09
N VAL A 162 11.00 17.24 -12.25
CA VAL A 162 10.87 17.00 -10.80
C VAL A 162 9.40 17.06 -10.41
N GLY A 163 9.07 16.41 -9.31
CA GLY A 163 7.71 16.45 -8.79
C GLY A 163 7.67 16.30 -7.28
N VAL A 164 6.65 16.90 -6.68
CA VAL A 164 6.37 16.82 -5.25
C VAL A 164 4.89 16.58 -5.02
N GLY A 165 4.57 15.65 -4.11
CA GLY A 165 3.22 15.36 -3.63
C GLY A 165 3.17 15.48 -2.11
N LEU A 166 2.11 16.10 -1.58
CA LEU A 166 1.81 16.11 -0.16
C LEU A 166 0.84 14.96 0.14
N GLN A 167 1.24 14.03 0.99
CA GLN A 167 0.41 12.89 1.38
C GLN A 167 -0.41 13.25 2.63
N ILE A 168 -1.73 13.19 2.50
CA ILE A 168 -2.70 13.36 3.59
C ILE A 168 -3.27 11.97 3.87
N ALA A 169 -2.76 11.31 4.90
CA ALA A 169 -3.06 9.92 5.21
C ALA A 169 -4.04 9.80 6.37
N MET A 170 -5.02 8.93 6.21
CA MET A 170 -6.02 8.55 7.20
C MET A 170 -6.13 7.03 7.24
N GLY A 171 -6.51 6.46 8.38
CA GLY A 171 -6.69 5.02 8.50
C GLY A 171 -7.65 4.63 9.61
N ASN A 172 -8.29 3.48 9.43
CA ASN A 172 -9.15 2.85 10.41
C ASN A 172 -8.60 1.46 10.72
N VAL A 173 -8.66 1.06 11.97
CA VAL A 173 -8.33 -0.29 12.42
C VAL A 173 -9.45 -0.83 13.28
N ASN A 174 -9.87 -2.05 13.00
CA ASN A 174 -10.71 -2.86 13.87
C ASN A 174 -9.91 -4.12 14.19
N LEU A 175 -9.86 -4.49 15.45
CA LEU A 175 -9.22 -5.71 15.93
C LEU A 175 -10.12 -6.36 16.97
N SER A 176 -10.48 -7.63 16.76
CA SER A 176 -11.22 -8.44 17.71
C SER A 176 -10.46 -9.72 18.05
N ARG A 177 -10.45 -10.08 19.33
CA ARG A 177 -9.88 -11.32 19.82
C ARG A 177 -10.62 -11.82 21.07
N ALA A 178 -10.60 -13.12 21.30
CA ALA A 178 -11.01 -13.67 22.58
C ALA A 178 -9.97 -13.35 23.67
N LEU A 179 -10.40 -13.00 24.86
CA LEU A 179 -9.51 -12.75 26.01
C LEU A 179 -8.98 -14.05 26.62
N LEU A 180 -9.73 -15.13 26.49
CA LEU A 180 -9.35 -16.46 26.95
C LEU A 180 -9.35 -17.45 25.78
N PRO A 181 -8.53 -18.51 25.81
CA PRO A 181 -8.60 -19.57 24.83
C PRO A 181 -9.98 -20.22 24.77
N VAL A 182 -10.36 -20.68 23.58
CA VAL A 182 -11.57 -21.49 23.40
C VAL A 182 -11.49 -22.74 24.28
N GLY A 183 -12.57 -23.08 24.99
CA GLY A 183 -12.60 -24.19 25.92
C GLY A 183 -11.92 -23.93 27.26
N ALA A 184 -11.48 -22.69 27.56
CA ALA A 184 -10.86 -22.36 28.86
C ALA A 184 -11.77 -22.62 30.07
N LEU A 185 -13.09 -22.68 29.87
CA LEU A 185 -14.06 -22.96 30.93
C LEU A 185 -14.34 -24.46 31.14
N VAL A 186 -13.86 -25.33 30.27
CA VAL A 186 -14.07 -26.78 30.36
C VAL A 186 -13.65 -27.38 31.74
N PRO A 187 -12.51 -27.00 32.31
CA PRO A 187 -12.11 -27.52 33.62
C PRO A 187 -13.04 -27.12 34.78
N ILE A 188 -13.82 -26.05 34.60
CA ILE A 188 -14.66 -25.46 35.64
C ILE A 188 -16.13 -25.85 35.43
N LEU A 189 -16.62 -25.83 34.18
CA LEU A 189 -18.03 -25.93 33.83
C LEU A 189 -18.39 -27.20 33.06
N GLY A 190 -17.41 -28.01 32.65
CA GLY A 190 -17.62 -29.27 31.94
C GLY A 190 -17.46 -29.21 30.42
N ALA A 191 -17.58 -30.37 29.76
CA ALA A 191 -17.26 -30.56 28.35
C ALA A 191 -18.15 -29.78 27.37
N ASP A 192 -19.35 -29.40 27.77
CA ASP A 192 -20.28 -28.63 26.96
C ASP A 192 -19.77 -27.24 26.60
N TYR A 193 -18.74 -26.77 27.30
CA TYR A 193 -18.11 -25.47 27.10
C TYR A 193 -16.84 -25.51 26.22
N GLN A 194 -16.55 -26.63 25.54
CA GLN A 194 -15.31 -26.79 24.75
C GLN A 194 -15.19 -25.82 23.56
N ASP A 195 -16.32 -25.40 22.96
CA ASP A 195 -16.37 -24.49 21.81
C ASP A 195 -16.86 -23.07 22.19
N VAL A 196 -16.94 -22.79 23.48
CA VAL A 196 -17.39 -21.49 23.98
C VAL A 196 -16.22 -20.52 24.05
N VAL A 197 -16.46 -19.30 23.54
CA VAL A 197 -15.60 -18.12 23.72
C VAL A 197 -16.15 -17.31 24.89
N PRO A 198 -15.50 -17.32 26.07
CA PRO A 198 -16.07 -16.72 27.27
C PRO A 198 -16.24 -15.22 27.17
N VAL A 199 -15.22 -14.53 26.66
CA VAL A 199 -15.17 -13.08 26.53
C VAL A 199 -14.33 -12.72 25.32
N SER A 200 -14.83 -11.80 24.49
CA SER A 200 -14.09 -11.20 23.39
C SER A 200 -13.86 -9.72 23.66
N ALA A 201 -12.74 -9.19 23.24
CA ALA A 201 -12.46 -7.77 23.24
C ALA A 201 -12.35 -7.28 21.79
N THR A 202 -13.04 -6.19 21.50
CA THR A 202 -13.00 -5.50 20.22
C THR A 202 -12.38 -4.12 20.41
N LEU A 203 -11.39 -3.79 19.61
CA LEU A 203 -10.75 -2.49 19.57
C LEU A 203 -11.06 -1.84 18.21
N ASP A 204 -11.86 -0.79 18.24
CA ASP A 204 -12.10 0.08 17.10
C ASP A 204 -11.32 1.37 17.24
N GLY A 205 -10.58 1.73 16.19
CA GLY A 205 -9.79 2.94 16.25
C GLY A 205 -9.63 3.65 14.91
N LYS A 206 -9.62 4.98 14.98
CA LYS A 206 -9.35 5.85 13.83
C LYS A 206 -8.02 6.56 14.04
N SER A 207 -7.19 6.60 13.00
CA SER A 207 -5.99 7.42 13.07
C SER A 207 -6.35 8.89 12.83
N LYS A 208 -5.69 9.79 13.55
CA LYS A 208 -5.71 11.21 13.16
C LYS A 208 -5.02 11.37 11.81
N VAL A 209 -5.42 12.38 11.06
CA VAL A 209 -4.77 12.77 9.80
C VAL A 209 -3.26 12.91 10.02
N LYS A 210 -2.48 12.30 9.15
CA LYS A 210 -1.02 12.35 9.14
C LYS A 210 -0.53 12.85 7.80
N LEU A 211 0.50 13.67 7.83
CA LEU A 211 1.14 14.20 6.65
C LEU A 211 2.40 13.41 6.32
N GLY A 212 2.62 13.25 5.05
CA GLY A 212 3.84 12.73 4.45
C GLY A 212 4.14 13.49 3.16
N TYR A 213 5.23 13.16 2.53
CA TYR A 213 5.59 13.75 1.24
C TYR A 213 6.10 12.68 0.29
N HIS A 214 5.97 12.97 -0.99
CA HIS A 214 6.43 12.15 -2.09
C HIS A 214 7.19 13.04 -3.06
N ILE A 215 8.44 12.76 -3.30
CA ILE A 215 9.29 13.51 -4.23
C ILE A 215 9.77 12.59 -5.33
N GLY A 216 9.98 13.15 -6.51
CA GLY A 216 10.45 12.38 -7.64
C GLY A 216 11.28 13.21 -8.61
N VAL A 217 12.13 12.52 -9.33
CA VAL A 217 12.93 13.05 -10.43
C VAL A 217 12.82 12.08 -11.59
N MET A 218 12.75 12.60 -12.80
CA MET A 218 12.77 11.81 -14.02
C MET A 218 13.72 12.47 -15.04
N TYR A 219 14.57 11.65 -15.63
CA TYR A 219 15.57 12.10 -16.59
C TYR A 219 15.60 11.20 -17.83
N ASP A 220 15.32 11.79 -18.97
CA ASP A 220 15.44 11.14 -20.27
C ASP A 220 16.90 11.21 -20.73
N VAL A 221 17.60 10.08 -20.67
CA VAL A 221 18.99 9.97 -21.15
C VAL A 221 19.03 10.06 -22.68
N CYS A 222 18.04 9.47 -23.32
CA CYS A 222 17.76 9.52 -24.75
C CYS A 222 16.29 9.13 -24.98
N ASP A 223 15.81 9.18 -26.21
CA ASP A 223 14.42 8.87 -26.58
C ASP A 223 13.95 7.47 -26.18
N LYS A 224 14.88 6.57 -25.90
CA LYS A 224 14.57 5.15 -25.55
C LYS A 224 14.85 4.81 -24.07
N VAL A 225 15.48 5.69 -23.30
CA VAL A 225 15.93 5.40 -21.95
C VAL A 225 15.56 6.55 -21.02
N THR A 226 14.65 6.28 -20.10
CA THR A 226 14.28 7.20 -19.02
C THR A 226 14.72 6.61 -17.68
N LEU A 227 15.38 7.41 -16.88
CA LEU A 227 15.72 7.10 -15.48
C LEU A 227 14.73 7.80 -14.55
N GLY A 228 14.24 7.07 -13.57
CA GLY A 228 13.33 7.60 -12.54
C GLY A 228 13.85 7.32 -11.15
N LEU A 229 13.80 8.33 -10.28
CA LEU A 229 14.02 8.21 -8.85
C LEU A 229 12.83 8.77 -8.11
N SER A 230 12.35 8.03 -7.11
CA SER A 230 11.18 8.41 -6.33
C SER A 230 11.40 8.07 -4.87
N TYR A 231 11.06 8.98 -3.99
CA TYR A 231 11.11 8.78 -2.54
C TYR A 231 9.80 9.18 -1.89
N ARG A 232 9.24 8.26 -1.11
CA ARG A 232 8.03 8.48 -0.31
C ARG A 232 8.39 8.44 1.16
N SER A 233 8.02 9.50 1.89
CA SER A 233 8.28 9.57 3.31
C SER A 233 7.49 8.53 4.08
N ARG A 234 8.04 8.08 5.19
CA ARG A 234 7.31 7.23 6.14
C ARG A 234 6.20 8.03 6.83
N VAL A 235 4.97 7.49 6.82
CA VAL A 235 3.82 8.04 7.55
C VAL A 235 3.50 7.11 8.72
N ARG A 236 3.68 7.60 9.95
CA ARG A 236 3.35 6.85 11.17
C ARG A 236 1.92 7.17 11.60
N MET A 237 0.99 6.31 11.28
CA MET A 237 -0.39 6.40 11.77
C MET A 237 -0.45 5.88 13.21
N LYS A 238 -0.97 6.70 14.13
CA LYS A 238 -1.21 6.33 15.53
C LYS A 238 -2.70 6.42 15.80
N VAL A 239 -3.28 5.36 16.30
CA VAL A 239 -4.63 5.36 16.87
C VAL A 239 -4.52 5.95 18.28
N LYS A 240 -5.18 7.06 18.51
CA LYS A 240 -5.20 7.74 19.81
C LYS A 240 -6.56 7.67 20.49
N GLU A 241 -7.59 7.47 19.73
CA GLU A 241 -8.99 7.40 20.16
C GLU A 241 -9.58 6.12 19.58
N GLY A 242 -10.13 5.31 20.43
CA GLY A 242 -10.78 4.05 20.08
C GLY A 242 -11.68 3.62 21.23
N THR A 243 -12.71 2.85 20.90
CA THR A 243 -13.55 2.15 21.89
C THR A 243 -13.01 0.75 22.07
N ALA A 244 -12.91 0.29 23.29
CA ALA A 244 -12.69 -1.10 23.66
C ALA A 244 -13.96 -1.63 24.31
N GLU A 245 -14.57 -2.63 23.71
CA GLU A 245 -15.76 -3.32 24.22
C GLU A 245 -15.41 -4.78 24.50
#